data_d240407d023ce93677fefdc7a985d4dc
#
_entry.id   d240407d023ce93677fefdc7a985d4dc
#
_cell.length_a   1.000
_cell.length_b   1.000
_cell.length_c   1.000
_cell.angle_alpha   90.00
_cell.angle_beta   90.00
_cell.angle_gamma   90.00
#
_symmetry.space_group_name_H-M   'P 1'
#
loop_
_entity.id
_entity.type
_entity.pdbx_description
1 polymer ?
#
loop_
_entity_poly.entity_id
_entity_poly.type
_entity_poly.pdbx_seq_one_letter_code
_entity_poly.pdbx_strand_id
1 'polypeptide(L)'
;QSYGRPVQAPCVIISAGESVTTIPEGCVITGHGGPSQEMTLSFAVTAAKAKGVCLLSIDTEGTDGTTTYAGGITDSSSMADMERGGVDVYGALRGHSSCEALSAVGCAVLTGNTGTNLCDLNIMYVPEISGGEENKE
;
A
#
# COMPACT_ATOMS: atom_id res chain seq x y z
N GLN A 1 -8.23 4.57 -13.95
CA GLN A 1 -7.86 5.76 -14.74
C GLN A 1 -8.54 5.76 -16.12
N SER A 2 -8.36 4.68 -16.91
CA SER A 2 -8.78 4.62 -18.32
C SER A 2 -10.29 4.72 -18.57
N TYR A 3 -11.11 4.43 -17.56
CA TYR A 3 -12.58 4.36 -17.72
C TYR A 3 -13.33 5.47 -16.98
N GLY A 4 -12.65 6.38 -16.29
CA GLY A 4 -13.26 7.44 -15.50
C GLY A 4 -14.20 6.97 -14.39
N ARG A 5 -13.99 5.77 -13.85
CA ARG A 5 -14.81 5.16 -12.78
C ARG A 5 -13.93 4.74 -11.61
N PRO A 6 -14.41 4.88 -10.36
CA PRO A 6 -15.69 5.45 -9.92
C PRO A 6 -15.81 6.96 -10.16
N VAL A 7 -14.68 7.68 -10.28
CA VAL A 7 -14.59 9.10 -10.57
C VAL A 7 -13.52 9.36 -11.64
N GLN A 8 -13.59 10.50 -12.31
CA GLN A 8 -12.55 10.89 -13.27
C GLN A 8 -11.26 11.31 -12.54
N ALA A 9 -10.13 10.99 -13.15
CA ALA A 9 -8.84 11.53 -12.73
C ALA A 9 -8.66 12.99 -13.23
N PRO A 10 -7.90 13.85 -12.51
CA PRO A 10 -7.23 13.53 -11.24
C PRO A 10 -8.23 13.46 -10.08
N CYS A 11 -8.02 12.54 -9.15
CA CYS A 11 -8.89 12.43 -7.98
C CYS A 11 -8.15 11.85 -6.77
N VAL A 12 -8.75 12.06 -5.60
CA VAL A 12 -8.38 11.37 -4.36
C VAL A 12 -9.58 10.54 -3.92
N ILE A 13 -9.33 9.26 -3.63
CA ILE A 13 -10.33 8.36 -3.07
C ILE A 13 -9.95 8.12 -1.62
N ILE A 14 -10.88 8.41 -0.71
CA ILE A 14 -10.70 8.21 0.73
C ILE A 14 -11.71 7.16 1.18
N SER A 15 -11.25 6.18 1.91
CA SER A 15 -12.09 5.21 2.59
C SER A 15 -11.61 4.98 4.02
N ALA A 16 -12.55 4.68 4.91
CA ALA A 16 -12.28 4.34 6.30
C ALA A 16 -13.07 3.10 6.69
N GLY A 17 -12.57 2.32 7.61
CA GLY A 17 -13.18 1.09 8.09
C GLY A 17 -12.14 0.24 8.80
N GLU A 18 -12.55 -0.92 9.29
CA GLU A 18 -11.65 -1.86 9.93
C GLU A 18 -11.29 -2.97 8.94
N SER A 19 -10.03 -2.99 8.52
CA SER A 19 -9.48 -4.04 7.65
C SER A 19 -9.02 -5.22 8.50
N VAL A 20 -9.16 -6.42 7.96
CA VAL A 20 -8.68 -7.64 8.60
C VAL A 20 -7.83 -8.45 7.63
N THR A 21 -6.75 -9.02 8.13
CA THR A 21 -5.94 -10.00 7.39
C THR A 21 -6.42 -11.40 7.75
N THR A 22 -6.83 -12.17 6.75
CA THR A 22 -7.14 -13.58 6.93
C THR A 22 -5.86 -14.40 6.80
N ILE A 23 -5.46 -15.07 7.87
CA ILE A 23 -4.31 -15.98 7.88
C ILE A 23 -4.84 -17.40 7.66
N PRO A 24 -4.53 -18.06 6.53
CA PRO A 24 -4.98 -19.43 6.27
C PRO A 24 -4.42 -20.42 7.29
N GLU A 25 -5.18 -21.49 7.57
CA GLU A 25 -4.71 -22.57 8.41
C GLU A 25 -3.44 -23.20 7.82
N GLY A 26 -2.43 -23.40 8.66
CA GLY A 26 -1.12 -23.92 8.24
C GLY A 26 -0.19 -22.89 7.59
N CYS A 27 -0.58 -21.64 7.52
CA CYS A 27 0.31 -20.57 7.05
C CYS A 27 1.49 -20.41 8.02
N VAL A 28 2.70 -20.30 7.47
CA VAL A 28 3.91 -19.99 8.23
C VAL A 28 4.14 -18.49 8.20
N ILE A 29 3.93 -17.83 9.32
CA ILE A 29 4.24 -16.41 9.48
C ILE A 29 5.75 -16.26 9.59
N THR A 30 6.35 -15.42 8.76
CA THR A 30 7.81 -15.25 8.68
C THR A 30 8.31 -13.89 9.19
N GLY A 31 7.40 -12.97 9.52
CA GLY A 31 7.75 -11.63 9.99
C GLY A 31 6.59 -10.94 10.68
N HIS A 32 6.54 -9.62 10.55
CA HIS A 32 5.56 -8.76 11.19
C HIS A 32 4.79 -7.95 10.15
N GLY A 33 3.62 -7.46 10.56
CA GLY A 33 2.78 -6.61 9.74
C GLY A 33 1.42 -6.41 10.35
N GLY A 34 0.57 -5.75 9.59
CA GLY A 34 -0.83 -5.55 9.90
C GLY A 34 -1.64 -5.32 8.62
N PRO A 35 -2.96 -5.21 8.72
CA PRO A 35 -3.84 -5.09 7.55
C PRO A 35 -3.51 -3.90 6.64
N SER A 36 -3.20 -2.73 7.21
CA SER A 36 -2.83 -1.54 6.45
C SER A 36 -1.50 -1.70 5.71
N GLN A 37 -0.52 -2.34 6.33
CA GLN A 37 0.77 -2.64 5.71
C GLN A 37 0.63 -3.67 4.59
N GLU A 38 -0.16 -4.73 4.79
CA GLU A 38 -0.43 -5.72 3.74
C GLU A 38 -1.19 -5.11 2.56
N MET A 39 -2.15 -4.23 2.83
CA MET A 39 -2.89 -3.52 1.79
C MET A 39 -1.95 -2.70 0.91
N THR A 40 -1.04 -1.92 1.50
CA THR A 40 -0.08 -1.11 0.73
C THR A 40 0.94 -1.96 -0.01
N LEU A 41 1.44 -3.04 0.58
CA LEU A 41 2.35 -3.96 -0.10
C LEU A 41 1.67 -4.64 -1.29
N SER A 42 0.43 -5.09 -1.13
CA SER A 42 -0.38 -5.66 -2.21
C SER A 42 -0.69 -4.63 -3.30
N PHE A 43 -0.94 -3.37 -2.89
CA PHE A 43 -1.15 -2.28 -3.84
C PHE A 43 0.09 -2.02 -4.71
N ALA A 44 1.30 -2.08 -4.17
CA ALA A 44 2.53 -1.92 -4.95
C ALA A 44 2.61 -2.91 -6.13
N VAL A 45 2.19 -4.16 -5.91
CA VAL A 45 2.14 -5.18 -6.97
C VAL A 45 1.13 -4.81 -8.06
N THR A 46 -0.06 -4.37 -7.68
CA THR A 46 -1.12 -4.00 -8.64
C THR A 46 -0.84 -2.69 -9.35
N ALA A 47 -0.23 -1.72 -8.64
CA ALA A 47 0.08 -0.40 -9.15
C ALA A 47 1.29 -0.36 -10.08
N ALA A 48 2.14 -1.39 -10.11
CA ALA A 48 3.35 -1.44 -10.93
C ALA A 48 3.10 -1.18 -12.44
N LYS A 49 1.89 -1.43 -12.93
CA LYS A 49 1.48 -1.19 -14.32
C LYS A 49 0.70 0.12 -14.51
N ALA A 50 0.39 0.82 -13.43
CA ALA A 50 -0.28 2.12 -13.47
C ALA A 50 0.75 3.26 -13.54
N LYS A 51 0.29 4.49 -13.80
CA LYS A 51 1.19 5.66 -13.84
C LYS A 51 0.83 6.62 -12.71
N GLY A 52 1.78 6.83 -11.80
CA GLY A 52 1.71 7.86 -10.77
C GLY A 52 0.62 7.67 -9.72
N VAL A 53 -0.03 6.51 -9.65
CA VAL A 53 -0.99 6.23 -8.57
C VAL A 53 -0.23 5.97 -7.27
N CYS A 54 -0.82 6.39 -6.14
CA CYS A 54 -0.24 6.23 -4.82
C CYS A 54 -1.33 5.83 -3.82
N LEU A 55 -1.02 4.95 -2.88
CA LEU A 55 -1.88 4.57 -1.77
C LEU A 55 -1.14 4.75 -0.44
N LEU A 56 -1.75 5.51 0.45
CA LEU A 56 -1.50 5.50 1.90
C LEU A 56 -2.58 4.64 2.56
N SER A 57 -2.19 3.69 3.40
CA SER A 57 -3.09 2.98 4.31
C SER A 57 -2.47 2.96 5.69
N ILE A 58 -3.21 3.42 6.68
CA ILE A 58 -2.76 3.51 8.08
C ILE A 58 -3.88 3.12 9.04
N ASP A 59 -3.51 2.49 10.15
CA ASP A 59 -4.30 2.48 11.37
C ASP A 59 -4.16 3.85 12.06
N THR A 60 -5.27 4.50 12.31
CA THR A 60 -5.30 5.88 12.81
C THR A 60 -4.82 6.02 14.26
N GLU A 61 -4.75 4.96 15.05
CA GLU A 61 -4.14 5.00 16.38
C GLU A 61 -2.61 5.04 16.37
N GLY A 62 -2.00 4.70 15.23
CA GLY A 62 -0.56 4.81 15.01
C GLY A 62 0.21 3.50 15.10
N THR A 63 -0.49 2.37 15.26
CA THR A 63 0.10 1.03 15.31
C THR A 63 -0.75 0.05 14.50
N ASP A 64 -0.17 -0.57 13.48
CA ASP A 64 -0.86 -1.52 12.62
C ASP A 64 -0.39 -2.96 12.92
N GLY A 65 -1.33 -3.81 13.33
CA GLY A 65 -1.08 -5.20 13.69
C GLY A 65 -0.08 -5.37 14.83
N THR A 66 1.02 -6.08 14.57
CA THR A 66 2.05 -6.40 15.59
C THR A 66 3.24 -5.44 15.56
N THR A 67 3.13 -4.30 14.89
CA THR A 67 4.23 -3.37 14.65
C THR A 67 4.04 -2.02 15.33
N THR A 68 5.09 -1.21 15.37
CA THR A 68 5.04 0.20 15.81
C THR A 68 4.78 1.17 14.66
N TYR A 69 4.65 0.66 13.44
CA TYR A 69 4.29 1.45 12.27
C TYR A 69 2.77 1.56 12.16
N ALA A 70 2.30 2.72 11.76
CA ALA A 70 0.87 2.96 11.54
C ALA A 70 0.36 2.27 10.27
N GLY A 71 1.22 1.95 9.33
CA GLY A 71 0.85 1.37 8.04
C GLY A 71 1.94 1.55 7.00
N GLY A 72 1.54 1.83 5.76
CA GLY A 72 2.48 2.03 4.66
C GLY A 72 1.99 3.04 3.62
N ILE A 73 2.92 3.46 2.77
CA ILE A 73 2.65 4.26 1.58
C ILE A 73 3.42 3.68 0.41
N THR A 74 2.73 3.38 -0.68
CA THR A 74 3.35 2.84 -1.90
C THR A 74 2.74 3.48 -3.14
N ASP A 75 3.49 3.45 -4.22
CA ASP A 75 3.09 3.98 -5.51
C ASP A 75 3.47 3.03 -6.66
N SER A 76 3.31 3.50 -7.89
CA SER A 76 3.61 2.73 -9.10
C SER A 76 5.10 2.40 -9.29
N SER A 77 6.02 3.05 -8.54
CA SER A 77 7.46 2.76 -8.59
C SER A 77 7.92 1.79 -7.49
N SER A 78 7.13 1.66 -6.42
CA SER A 78 7.51 0.94 -5.20
C SER A 78 7.87 -0.53 -5.46
N MET A 79 7.18 -1.21 -6.38
CA MET A 79 7.52 -2.60 -6.74
C MET A 79 8.92 -2.71 -7.33
N ALA A 80 9.29 -1.78 -8.23
CA ALA A 80 10.62 -1.76 -8.84
C ALA A 80 11.71 -1.40 -7.81
N ASP A 81 11.40 -0.54 -6.84
CA ASP A 81 12.33 -0.21 -5.74
C ASP A 81 12.57 -1.43 -4.85
N MET A 82 11.52 -2.18 -4.52
CA MET A 82 11.61 -3.42 -3.77
C MET A 82 12.44 -4.48 -4.51
N GLU A 83 12.19 -4.67 -5.80
CA GLU A 83 12.98 -5.59 -6.64
C GLU A 83 14.47 -5.21 -6.67
N ARG A 84 14.79 -3.93 -6.83
CA ARG A 84 16.18 -3.44 -6.78
C ARG A 84 16.82 -3.63 -5.40
N GLY A 85 16.03 -3.51 -4.34
CA GLY A 85 16.44 -3.78 -2.97
C GLY A 85 16.55 -5.27 -2.61
N GLY A 86 16.21 -6.17 -3.52
CA GLY A 86 16.25 -7.62 -3.28
C GLY A 86 15.11 -8.12 -2.38
N VAL A 87 14.01 -7.38 -2.27
CA VAL A 87 12.86 -7.75 -1.45
C VAL A 87 11.97 -8.74 -2.22
N ASP A 88 11.75 -9.92 -1.65
CA ASP A 88 10.75 -10.88 -2.16
C ASP A 88 9.34 -10.46 -1.71
N VAL A 89 8.71 -9.59 -2.49
CA VAL A 89 7.38 -9.04 -2.20
C VAL A 89 6.32 -10.15 -2.09
N TYR A 90 6.37 -11.14 -2.98
CA TYR A 90 5.41 -12.23 -2.96
C TYR A 90 5.65 -13.19 -1.78
N GLY A 91 6.90 -13.40 -1.39
CA GLY A 91 7.26 -14.13 -0.17
C GLY A 91 6.78 -13.38 1.08
N ALA A 92 6.96 -12.07 1.11
CA ALA A 92 6.52 -11.23 2.21
C ALA A 92 4.98 -11.25 2.38
N LEU A 93 4.23 -11.18 1.28
CA LEU A 93 2.77 -11.30 1.32
C LEU A 93 2.32 -12.70 1.78
N ARG A 94 2.95 -13.77 1.30
CA ARG A 94 2.62 -15.14 1.73
C ARG A 94 2.98 -15.42 3.19
N GLY A 95 4.04 -14.79 3.69
CA GLY A 95 4.54 -14.98 5.05
C GLY A 95 4.08 -13.92 6.05
N HIS A 96 3.18 -13.01 5.64
CA HIS A 96 2.68 -11.92 6.48
C HIS A 96 3.82 -11.09 7.10
N SER A 97 4.84 -10.76 6.30
CA SER A 97 6.02 -9.96 6.68
C SER A 97 6.06 -8.61 5.96
N SER A 98 4.91 -7.95 5.87
CA SER A 98 4.76 -6.68 5.15
C SER A 98 5.56 -5.54 5.77
N CYS A 99 5.76 -5.56 7.09
CA CYS A 99 6.56 -4.57 7.80
C CYS A 99 8.01 -4.54 7.31
N GLU A 100 8.63 -5.70 7.25
CA GLU A 100 10.02 -5.85 6.81
C GLU A 100 10.18 -5.41 5.35
N ALA A 101 9.25 -5.82 4.48
CA ALA A 101 9.28 -5.47 3.07
C ALA A 101 9.14 -3.95 2.84
N LEU A 102 8.16 -3.30 3.49
CA LEU A 102 7.94 -1.87 3.38
C LEU A 102 9.08 -1.06 4.00
N SER A 103 9.59 -1.50 5.16
CA SER A 103 10.69 -0.82 5.85
C SER A 103 11.99 -0.85 5.06
N ALA A 104 12.27 -1.94 4.33
CA ALA A 104 13.47 -2.10 3.53
C ALA A 104 13.62 -1.02 2.44
N VAL A 105 12.51 -0.44 1.97
CA VAL A 105 12.49 0.59 0.91
C VAL A 105 11.93 1.93 1.41
N GLY A 106 11.77 2.10 2.72
CA GLY A 106 11.29 3.35 3.31
C GLY A 106 9.82 3.66 3.07
N CYS A 107 9.01 2.64 2.77
CA CYS A 107 7.58 2.75 2.53
C CYS A 107 6.71 2.53 3.79
N ALA A 108 7.30 2.14 4.92
CA ALA A 108 6.59 2.01 6.19
C ALA A 108 6.36 3.40 6.82
N VAL A 109 5.15 3.63 7.32
CA VAL A 109 4.73 4.92 7.90
C VAL A 109 4.74 4.85 9.41
N LEU A 110 5.54 5.71 10.05
CA LEU A 110 5.64 5.85 11.50
C LEU A 110 5.02 7.18 11.94
N THR A 111 3.97 7.11 12.75
CA THR A 111 3.33 8.31 13.35
C THR A 111 3.57 8.40 14.85
N GLY A 112 3.83 7.28 15.51
CA GLY A 112 3.67 7.14 16.96
C GLY A 112 2.19 7.15 17.34
N ASN A 113 1.91 7.12 18.64
CA ASN A 113 0.53 7.19 19.15
C ASN A 113 -0.11 8.54 18.81
N THR A 114 -1.24 8.51 18.10
CA THR A 114 -1.95 9.71 17.65
C THR A 114 -2.97 10.23 18.66
N GLY A 115 -3.33 9.42 19.65
CA GLY A 115 -4.37 9.76 20.64
C GLY A 115 -5.79 9.64 20.10
N THR A 116 -5.99 9.08 18.91
CA THR A 116 -7.31 8.81 18.33
C THR A 116 -7.36 7.39 17.77
N ASN A 117 -8.56 6.85 17.61
CA ASN A 117 -8.81 5.59 16.91
C ASN A 117 -10.10 5.72 16.10
N LEU A 118 -9.94 5.79 14.78
CA LEU A 118 -11.01 5.80 13.77
C LEU A 118 -10.91 4.58 12.86
N CYS A 119 -10.28 3.50 13.33
CA CYS A 119 -9.90 2.34 12.53
C CYS A 119 -8.92 2.71 11.40
N ASP A 120 -8.95 1.98 10.28
CA ASP A 120 -8.05 2.25 9.16
C ASP A 120 -8.52 3.43 8.32
N LEU A 121 -7.55 4.17 7.82
CA LEU A 121 -7.74 5.23 6.84
C LEU A 121 -6.92 4.91 5.58
N ASN A 122 -7.61 4.86 4.45
CA ASN A 122 -7.01 4.62 3.15
C ASN A 122 -7.19 5.86 2.28
N ILE A 123 -6.09 6.37 1.73
CA ILE A 123 -6.09 7.52 0.83
C ILE A 123 -5.36 7.13 -0.45
N MET A 124 -6.08 7.05 -1.55
CA MET A 124 -5.52 6.74 -2.87
C MET A 124 -5.57 7.97 -3.77
N TYR A 125 -4.41 8.38 -4.25
CA TYR A 125 -4.29 9.41 -5.27
C TYR A 125 -4.22 8.79 -6.66
N VAL A 126 -5.04 9.30 -7.56
CA VAL A 126 -5.09 8.91 -8.98
C VAL A 126 -4.82 10.15 -9.82
N PRO A 127 -3.62 10.29 -10.41
CA PRO A 127 -3.30 11.45 -11.24
C PRO A 127 -4.03 11.42 -12.59
N GLU A 128 -4.07 12.57 -13.23
CA GLU A 128 -4.42 12.65 -14.63
C GLU A 128 -3.38 11.91 -15.48
N ILE A 129 -3.82 11.07 -16.41
CA ILE A 129 -2.92 10.52 -17.42
C ILE A 129 -2.77 11.61 -18.48
N SER A 130 -1.63 12.29 -18.50
CA SER A 130 -1.26 13.11 -19.66
C SER A 130 -1.28 12.19 -20.87
N GLY A 131 -2.20 12.42 -21.80
CA GLY A 131 -2.28 11.66 -23.04
C GLY A 131 -0.92 11.68 -23.70
N GLY A 132 -0.31 10.52 -23.89
CA GLY A 132 0.85 10.42 -24.77
C GLY A 132 0.42 11.01 -26.10
N GLU A 133 1.21 11.89 -26.67
CA GLU A 133 1.02 12.39 -28.03
C GLU A 133 0.73 11.20 -28.93
N GLU A 134 -0.48 11.12 -29.47
CA GLU A 134 -0.73 10.26 -30.62
C GLU A 134 0.21 10.77 -31.71
N ASN A 135 1.29 10.03 -31.97
CA ASN A 135 2.03 10.17 -33.21
C ASN A 135 1.03 9.92 -34.34
N LYS A 136 0.47 11.00 -34.88
CA LYS A 136 -0.13 10.98 -36.21
C LYS A 136 1.02 10.97 -37.21
N GLU A 137 1.37 9.80 -37.69
CA GLU A 137 1.95 9.63 -39.02
C GLU A 137 0.87 9.17 -39.97
#